data_fda9535c9d106b8a2cac37a15ad1fed5
#
_entry.id   fda9535c9d106b8a2cac37a15ad1fed5
#
_cell.length_a   1.000
_cell.length_b   1.000
_cell.length_c   1.000
_cell.angle_alpha   90.00
_cell.angle_beta   90.00
_cell.angle_gamma   90.00
#
_symmetry.space_group_name_H-M   'P 1'
#
loop_
_entity.id
_entity.type
_entity.pdbx_description
1 polymer ?
#
loop_
_entity_poly.entity_id
_entity_poly.type
_entity_poly.pdbx_seq_one_letter_code
_entity_poly.pdbx_strand_id
1 'polypeptide(L)'
;SSVPLEDILVLNCRYEILKYRPHECTTGAILPVVSADRCSTFLIQNWDYRPWVEHHAVVVSIDDEKGTHIVGVTEAGQLVRNGMNSWGAGLCANNLTSVFDTGDVGAPVTFVRRKALNSRSFSQLCSIVRSSRRGVSCNFMLASSDGKAVDLEATPGGVFEVAPSRGLVTHAN
;
A
#
# COMPACT_ATOMS: atom_id res chain seq x y z
N SER A 1 2.07 -14.56 -26.95
CA SER A 1 2.58 -15.55 -25.99
C SER A 1 1.88 -15.31 -24.65
N SER A 2 1.27 -16.35 -24.10
CA SER A 2 0.70 -16.30 -22.75
C SER A 2 1.82 -16.45 -21.72
N VAL A 3 1.85 -15.55 -20.72
CA VAL A 3 2.75 -15.70 -19.58
C VAL A 3 2.16 -16.76 -18.63
N PRO A 4 2.94 -17.75 -18.16
CA PRO A 4 2.47 -18.74 -17.21
C PRO A 4 1.96 -18.10 -15.91
N LEU A 5 0.93 -18.70 -15.31
CA LEU A 5 0.38 -18.19 -14.04
C LEU A 5 1.42 -18.20 -12.91
N GLU A 6 2.29 -19.20 -12.91
CA GLU A 6 3.37 -19.37 -11.94
C GLU A 6 4.32 -18.15 -11.95
N ASP A 7 4.67 -17.67 -13.13
CA ASP A 7 5.54 -16.49 -13.27
C ASP A 7 4.86 -15.22 -12.74
N ILE A 8 3.57 -15.07 -12.99
CA ILE A 8 2.77 -13.96 -12.44
C ILE A 8 2.70 -14.04 -10.92
N LEU A 9 2.51 -15.24 -10.36
CA LEU A 9 2.51 -15.44 -8.90
C LEU A 9 3.87 -15.11 -8.28
N VAL A 10 4.96 -15.61 -8.87
CA VAL A 10 6.33 -15.31 -8.42
C VAL A 10 6.60 -13.80 -8.44
N LEU A 11 6.20 -13.10 -9.52
CA LEU A 11 6.35 -11.66 -9.63
C LEU A 11 5.59 -10.92 -8.51
N ASN A 12 4.40 -11.38 -8.15
CA ASN A 12 3.57 -10.78 -7.10
C ASN A 12 4.01 -11.14 -5.67
N CYS A 13 4.82 -12.20 -5.51
CA CYS A 13 5.42 -12.62 -4.25
C CYS A 13 6.89 -12.20 -4.12
N ARG A 14 7.39 -11.32 -4.98
CA ARG A 14 8.82 -11.01 -5.07
C ARG A 14 9.41 -10.44 -3.77
N TYR A 15 8.64 -9.72 -2.97
CA TYR A 15 9.10 -9.15 -1.70
C TYR A 15 9.43 -10.23 -0.68
N GLU A 16 8.65 -11.29 -0.65
CA GLU A 16 8.84 -12.46 0.21
C GLU A 16 10.00 -13.34 -0.26
N ILE A 17 10.16 -13.47 -1.58
CA ILE A 17 11.17 -14.35 -2.19
C ILE A 17 12.57 -13.71 -2.15
N LEU A 18 12.67 -12.44 -2.52
CA LEU A 18 13.97 -11.78 -2.69
C LEU A 18 14.54 -11.22 -1.39
N LYS A 19 13.78 -11.24 -0.28
CA LYS A 19 14.18 -10.60 0.99
C LYS A 19 14.75 -9.20 0.73
N TYR A 20 14.02 -8.43 -0.04
CA TYR A 20 14.47 -7.24 -0.71
C TYR A 20 14.90 -6.17 0.31
N ARG A 21 16.10 -5.61 0.13
CA ARG A 21 16.55 -4.44 0.88
C ARG A 21 15.77 -3.21 0.39
N PRO A 22 15.29 -2.37 1.30
CA PRO A 22 14.48 -1.22 0.95
C PRO A 22 15.23 -0.28 0.02
N HIS A 23 14.55 0.19 -1.03
CA HIS A 23 14.85 1.45 -1.66
C HIS A 23 14.10 2.55 -0.92
N GLU A 24 14.59 3.74 -1.01
CA GLU A 24 14.02 4.90 -0.35
C GLU A 24 12.65 5.22 -0.95
N CYS A 25 11.67 5.42 -0.10
CA CYS A 25 10.34 5.88 -0.45
C CYS A 25 9.88 6.88 0.61
N THR A 26 9.01 7.80 0.21
CA THR A 26 8.39 8.72 1.16
C THR A 26 6.89 8.73 0.91
N THR A 27 6.10 8.58 1.97
CA THR A 27 4.65 8.71 1.91
C THR A 27 4.16 9.78 2.86
N GLY A 28 3.00 10.33 2.57
CA GLY A 28 2.36 11.28 3.46
C GLY A 28 0.86 11.37 3.23
N ALA A 29 0.16 11.77 4.27
CA ALA A 29 -1.24 12.16 4.21
C ALA A 29 -1.44 13.56 4.78
N ILE A 30 -2.19 14.39 4.05
CA ILE A 30 -2.57 15.75 4.41
C ILE A 30 -4.07 15.75 4.61
N LEU A 31 -4.51 16.07 5.82
CA LEU A 31 -5.93 16.07 6.18
C LEU A 31 -6.60 17.42 5.89
N PRO A 32 -7.93 17.47 5.78
CA PRO A 32 -8.69 18.70 5.48
C PRO A 32 -8.37 19.88 6.38
N VAL A 33 -8.03 19.65 7.63
CA VAL A 33 -7.74 20.72 8.60
C VAL A 33 -6.53 21.59 8.21
N VAL A 34 -5.64 21.09 7.36
CA VAL A 34 -4.45 21.81 6.88
C VAL A 34 -4.34 21.86 5.35
N SER A 35 -5.23 21.19 4.61
CA SER A 35 -5.26 21.31 3.15
C SER A 35 -5.68 22.72 2.72
N ALA A 36 -5.21 23.18 1.56
CA ALA A 36 -5.48 24.53 1.08
C ALA A 36 -6.98 24.80 0.86
N ASP A 37 -7.73 23.79 0.39
CA ASP A 37 -9.17 23.84 0.15
C ASP A 37 -10.03 23.53 1.39
N ARG A 38 -9.38 23.15 2.52
CA ARG A 38 -10.04 22.78 3.79
C ARG A 38 -11.07 21.63 3.70
N CYS A 39 -11.07 20.88 2.60
CA CYS A 39 -12.03 19.80 2.40
C CYS A 39 -11.38 18.50 1.88
N SER A 40 -10.24 18.57 1.18
CA SER A 40 -9.61 17.41 0.58
C SER A 40 -8.64 16.72 1.52
N THR A 41 -8.63 15.39 1.43
CA THR A 41 -7.54 14.56 1.95
C THR A 41 -6.59 14.23 0.81
N PHE A 42 -5.30 14.54 0.98
CA PHE A 42 -4.27 14.16 0.01
C PHE A 42 -3.47 12.98 0.55
N LEU A 43 -3.28 11.99 -0.30
CA LEU A 43 -2.39 10.86 -0.06
C LEU A 43 -1.30 10.90 -1.12
N ILE A 44 -0.05 11.00 -0.71
CA ILE A 44 1.09 11.24 -1.59
C ILE A 44 2.18 10.20 -1.38
N GLN A 45 2.92 9.91 -2.45
CA GLN A 45 4.07 9.02 -2.40
C GLN A 45 5.14 9.46 -3.41
N ASN A 46 6.39 9.52 -2.96
CA ASN A 46 7.56 9.38 -3.81
C ASN A 46 7.96 7.90 -3.81
N TRP A 47 8.04 7.33 -4.99
CA TRP A 47 8.44 5.95 -5.16
C TRP A 47 9.83 5.91 -5.79
N ASP A 48 10.84 5.77 -4.96
CA ASP A 48 12.22 5.71 -5.39
C ASP A 48 12.59 4.25 -5.64
N TYR A 49 12.81 3.92 -6.90
CA TYR A 49 13.04 2.56 -7.31
C TYR A 49 14.05 2.49 -8.45
N ARG A 50 14.30 1.28 -8.94
CA ARG A 50 15.28 1.05 -10.02
C ARG A 50 14.83 1.76 -11.31
N PRO A 51 15.72 2.52 -12.01
CA PRO A 51 15.32 3.35 -13.15
C PRO A 51 14.57 2.60 -14.26
N TRP A 52 14.95 1.35 -14.54
CA TRP A 52 14.29 0.58 -15.60
C TRP A 52 12.84 0.20 -15.31
N VAL A 53 12.39 0.29 -14.06
CA VAL A 53 10.99 0.02 -13.68
C VAL A 53 10.05 1.12 -14.19
N GLU A 54 10.55 2.32 -14.45
CA GLU A 54 9.79 3.42 -15.03
C GLU A 54 9.06 2.99 -16.31
N HIS A 55 9.73 2.22 -17.18
CA HIS A 55 9.15 1.71 -18.43
C HIS A 55 8.06 0.66 -18.25
N HIS A 56 7.91 0.13 -17.05
CA HIS A 56 6.92 -0.89 -16.71
C HIS A 56 5.85 -0.38 -15.74
N ALA A 57 5.96 0.86 -15.27
CA ALA A 57 4.97 1.49 -14.43
C ALA A 57 3.71 1.81 -15.24
N VAL A 58 2.56 1.40 -14.72
CA VAL A 58 1.26 1.61 -15.37
C VAL A 58 0.25 2.16 -14.38
N VAL A 59 -0.61 3.04 -14.86
CA VAL A 59 -1.83 3.42 -14.17
C VAL A 59 -2.93 2.46 -14.62
N VAL A 60 -3.62 1.87 -13.68
CA VAL A 60 -4.72 0.92 -13.95
C VAL A 60 -6.00 1.41 -13.32
N SER A 61 -7.10 1.15 -14.02
CA SER A 61 -8.47 1.40 -13.61
C SER A 61 -9.21 0.06 -13.66
N ILE A 62 -9.77 -0.37 -12.52
CA ILE A 62 -10.35 -1.70 -12.36
C ILE A 62 -11.73 -1.56 -11.75
N ASP A 63 -12.72 -2.15 -12.42
CA ASP A 63 -14.05 -2.39 -11.85
C ASP A 63 -14.11 -3.83 -11.34
N ASP A 64 -14.40 -4.01 -10.05
CA ASP A 64 -14.63 -5.35 -9.52
C ASP A 64 -16.11 -5.77 -9.66
N GLU A 65 -16.36 -7.07 -9.63
CA GLU A 65 -17.71 -7.65 -9.75
C GLU A 65 -18.66 -7.20 -8.60
N LYS A 66 -18.11 -6.59 -7.54
CA LYS A 66 -18.86 -6.14 -6.35
C LYS A 66 -19.11 -4.62 -6.36
N GLY A 67 -18.82 -3.94 -7.47
CA GLY A 67 -19.06 -2.52 -7.66
C GLY A 67 -18.02 -1.61 -7.00
N THR A 68 -16.81 -2.10 -6.73
CA THR A 68 -15.69 -1.28 -6.31
C THR A 68 -14.87 -0.88 -7.52
N HIS A 69 -14.75 0.42 -7.78
CA HIS A 69 -13.83 0.95 -8.77
C HIS A 69 -12.51 1.33 -8.10
N ILE A 70 -11.38 0.89 -8.64
CA ILE A 70 -10.04 1.15 -8.11
C ILE A 70 -9.21 1.83 -9.20
N VAL A 71 -8.56 2.94 -8.84
CA VAL A 71 -7.54 3.57 -9.67
C VAL A 71 -6.22 3.55 -8.91
N GLY A 72 -5.16 3.12 -9.57
CA GLY A 72 -3.87 3.04 -8.90
C GLY A 72 -2.69 2.82 -9.83
N VAL A 73 -1.51 2.86 -9.24
CA VAL A 73 -0.23 2.65 -9.91
C VAL A 73 0.31 1.28 -9.54
N THR A 74 0.85 0.59 -10.54
CA THR A 74 1.54 -0.68 -10.34
C THR A 74 2.58 -0.90 -11.44
N GLU A 75 3.30 -1.99 -11.37
CA GLU A 75 4.16 -2.48 -12.45
C GLU A 75 3.38 -3.51 -13.29
N ALA A 76 3.62 -3.52 -14.59
CA ALA A 76 3.01 -4.51 -15.49
C ALA A 76 3.21 -5.94 -14.98
N GLY A 77 2.14 -6.73 -14.95
CA GLY A 77 2.11 -8.08 -14.38
C GLY A 77 1.88 -8.16 -12.87
N GLN A 78 1.87 -7.04 -12.15
CA GLN A 78 1.54 -7.02 -10.73
C GLN A 78 0.12 -6.54 -10.46
N LEU A 79 -0.46 -7.01 -9.37
CA LEU A 79 -1.70 -6.47 -8.82
C LEU A 79 -1.51 -4.99 -8.47
N VAL A 80 -2.55 -4.17 -8.68
CA VAL A 80 -2.54 -2.79 -8.21
C VAL A 80 -2.36 -2.76 -6.70
N ARG A 81 -1.44 -1.93 -6.24
CA ARG A 81 -0.95 -1.98 -4.84
C ARG A 81 -0.83 -0.62 -4.16
N ASN A 82 -0.91 0.46 -4.91
CA ASN A 82 -1.00 1.83 -4.41
C ASN A 82 -2.09 2.53 -5.20
N GLY A 83 -2.95 3.28 -4.55
CA GLY A 83 -4.05 3.95 -5.21
C GLY A 83 -5.23 4.22 -4.29
N MET A 84 -6.38 4.42 -4.89
CA MET A 84 -7.64 4.73 -4.20
C MET A 84 -8.80 3.96 -4.82
N ASN A 85 -9.91 3.90 -4.09
CA ASN A 85 -11.13 3.28 -4.57
C ASN A 85 -12.34 4.23 -4.50
N SER A 86 -13.44 3.84 -5.14
CA SER A 86 -14.69 4.61 -5.19
C SER A 86 -15.40 4.77 -3.84
N TRP A 87 -14.99 4.06 -2.80
CA TRP A 87 -15.48 4.20 -1.43
C TRP A 87 -14.68 5.23 -0.62
N GLY A 88 -13.78 5.97 -1.28
CA GLY A 88 -12.95 6.99 -0.66
C GLY A 88 -11.79 6.44 0.17
N ALA A 89 -11.44 5.16 0.05
CA ALA A 89 -10.29 4.59 0.73
C ALA A 89 -9.05 4.65 -0.17
N GLY A 90 -7.91 5.08 0.38
CA GLY A 90 -6.63 5.19 -0.31
C GLY A 90 -5.48 4.54 0.46
N LEU A 91 -4.50 4.06 -0.28
CA LEU A 91 -3.33 3.37 0.24
C LEU A 91 -2.09 3.71 -0.57
N CYS A 92 -1.03 4.14 0.13
CA CYS A 92 0.35 4.13 -0.34
C CYS A 92 1.19 3.26 0.60
N ALA A 93 2.31 2.76 0.12
CA ALA A 93 3.12 1.88 0.96
C ALA A 93 4.61 2.00 0.63
N ASN A 94 5.43 2.05 1.68
CA ASN A 94 6.89 2.00 1.60
C ASN A 94 7.40 0.61 1.98
N ASN A 95 8.56 0.26 1.48
CA ASN A 95 9.28 -0.89 2.03
C ASN A 95 9.65 -0.61 3.49
N LEU A 96 9.68 -1.65 4.28
CA LEU A 96 10.11 -1.61 5.67
C LEU A 96 10.90 -2.89 5.95
N THR A 97 11.91 -2.81 6.76
CA THR A 97 12.66 -3.95 7.25
C THR A 97 12.67 -3.93 8.77
N SER A 98 12.46 -5.07 9.40
CA SER A 98 12.53 -5.21 10.84
C SER A 98 13.30 -6.45 11.26
N VAL A 99 13.67 -6.52 12.51
CA VAL A 99 14.29 -7.72 13.12
C VAL A 99 13.34 -8.92 13.13
N PHE A 100 12.05 -8.70 12.88
CA PHE A 100 11.04 -9.75 12.82
C PHE A 100 10.88 -10.38 11.42
N ASP A 101 11.64 -9.94 10.43
CA ASP A 101 11.58 -10.47 9.06
C ASP A 101 12.33 -11.83 9.00
N THR A 102 11.73 -12.84 9.62
CA THR A 102 12.32 -14.18 9.81
C THR A 102 12.18 -15.08 8.58
N GLY A 103 11.39 -14.68 7.61
CA GLY A 103 11.09 -15.46 6.41
C GLY A 103 9.99 -16.51 6.62
N ASP A 104 9.20 -16.37 7.67
CA ASP A 104 8.01 -17.17 7.88
C ASP A 104 6.97 -16.96 6.77
N VAL A 105 6.14 -17.97 6.56
CA VAL A 105 5.07 -17.90 5.56
C VAL A 105 3.94 -17.01 6.06
N GLY A 106 3.57 -16.03 5.24
CA GLY A 106 2.46 -15.12 5.47
C GLY A 106 1.73 -14.76 4.16
N ALA A 107 0.73 -13.90 4.25
CA ALA A 107 0.10 -13.34 3.07
C ALA A 107 1.09 -12.40 2.38
N PRO A 108 1.35 -12.58 1.07
CA PRO A 108 2.25 -11.69 0.35
C PRO A 108 1.76 -10.23 0.41
N VAL A 109 2.69 -9.31 0.61
CA VAL A 109 2.40 -7.87 0.79
C VAL A 109 1.58 -7.31 -0.37
N THR A 110 1.88 -7.68 -1.60
CA THR A 110 1.12 -7.23 -2.79
C THR A 110 -0.35 -7.65 -2.71
N PHE A 111 -0.63 -8.87 -2.26
CA PHE A 111 -2.01 -9.36 -2.08
C PHE A 111 -2.73 -8.65 -0.93
N VAL A 112 -2.02 -8.37 0.18
CA VAL A 112 -2.59 -7.58 1.29
C VAL A 112 -2.99 -6.19 0.81
N ARG A 113 -2.11 -5.49 0.06
CA ARG A 113 -2.39 -4.17 -0.51
C ARG A 113 -3.60 -4.21 -1.45
N ARG A 114 -3.65 -5.19 -2.36
CA ARG A 114 -4.77 -5.33 -3.30
C ARG A 114 -6.09 -5.63 -2.57
N LYS A 115 -6.06 -6.49 -1.54
CA LYS A 115 -7.23 -6.75 -0.70
C LYS A 115 -7.67 -5.51 0.06
N ALA A 116 -6.72 -4.74 0.59
CA ALA A 116 -7.00 -3.49 1.30
C ALA A 116 -7.66 -2.45 0.40
N LEU A 117 -7.25 -2.33 -0.87
CA LEU A 117 -7.89 -1.46 -1.85
C LEU A 117 -9.32 -1.88 -2.24
N ASN A 118 -9.78 -3.08 -1.87
CA ASN A 118 -11.18 -3.48 -2.03
C ASN A 118 -12.08 -3.11 -0.83
N SER A 119 -11.53 -2.43 0.17
CA SER A 119 -12.30 -2.04 1.37
C SER A 119 -13.39 -0.99 1.04
N ARG A 120 -14.50 -1.08 1.78
CA ARG A 120 -15.63 -0.15 1.64
C ARG A 120 -15.67 0.93 2.72
N SER A 121 -14.68 0.93 3.61
CA SER A 121 -14.56 1.93 4.68
C SER A 121 -13.11 2.01 5.17
N PHE A 122 -12.75 3.15 5.78
CA PHE A 122 -11.46 3.32 6.42
C PHE A 122 -11.18 2.28 7.52
N SER A 123 -12.21 1.95 8.31
CA SER A 123 -12.08 0.92 9.34
C SER A 123 -11.76 -0.46 8.77
N GLN A 124 -12.42 -0.84 7.67
CA GLN A 124 -12.14 -2.09 6.98
C GLN A 124 -10.73 -2.09 6.36
N LEU A 125 -10.32 -0.97 5.74
CA LEU A 125 -8.97 -0.78 5.19
C LEU A 125 -7.90 -1.05 6.26
N CYS A 126 -8.01 -0.41 7.41
CA CYS A 126 -7.11 -0.60 8.54
C CYS A 126 -7.16 -2.04 9.10
N SER A 127 -8.35 -2.60 9.24
CA SER A 127 -8.53 -3.97 9.77
C SER A 127 -7.84 -5.02 8.90
N ILE A 128 -7.94 -4.91 7.58
CA ILE A 128 -7.28 -5.82 6.64
C ILE A 128 -5.76 -5.80 6.86
N VAL A 129 -5.16 -4.61 6.98
CA VAL A 129 -3.72 -4.49 7.21
C VAL A 129 -3.34 -5.05 8.59
N ARG A 130 -4.08 -4.70 9.64
CA ARG A 130 -3.77 -5.15 11.02
C ARG A 130 -3.89 -6.67 11.20
N SER A 131 -4.91 -7.28 10.60
CA SER A 131 -5.21 -8.72 10.78
C SER A 131 -4.44 -9.64 9.84
N SER A 132 -3.78 -9.12 8.81
CA SER A 132 -3.05 -9.95 7.86
C SER A 132 -1.77 -10.50 8.48
N ARG A 133 -1.67 -11.85 8.58
CA ARG A 133 -0.40 -12.50 8.91
C ARG A 133 0.58 -12.28 7.77
N ARG A 134 1.78 -11.87 8.09
CA ARG A 134 2.83 -11.52 7.12
C ARG A 134 4.17 -12.16 7.46
N GLY A 135 4.98 -12.43 6.44
CA GLY A 135 6.35 -12.93 6.58
C GLY A 135 7.42 -11.85 6.41
N VAL A 136 7.01 -10.66 5.91
CA VAL A 136 7.91 -9.51 5.71
C VAL A 136 7.25 -8.23 6.19
N SER A 137 8.05 -7.28 6.61
CA SER A 137 7.59 -5.95 7.03
C SER A 137 7.19 -5.08 5.83
N CYS A 138 6.24 -4.20 6.05
CA CYS A 138 5.83 -3.18 5.09
C CYS A 138 5.18 -2.01 5.83
N ASN A 139 5.47 -0.80 5.40
CA ASN A 139 4.76 0.38 5.84
C ASN A 139 3.51 0.61 4.97
N PHE A 140 2.43 1.03 5.58
CA PHE A 140 1.15 1.34 4.92
C PHE A 140 0.65 2.71 5.38
N MET A 141 0.73 3.70 4.50
CA MET A 141 0.06 4.99 4.67
C MET A 141 -1.37 4.85 4.16
N LEU A 142 -2.33 4.93 5.06
CA LEU A 142 -3.76 4.76 4.78
C LEU A 142 -4.49 6.08 4.98
N ALA A 143 -5.38 6.41 4.07
CA ALA A 143 -6.22 7.59 4.18
C ALA A 143 -7.63 7.36 3.63
N SER A 144 -8.53 8.28 3.95
CA SER A 144 -9.89 8.27 3.40
C SER A 144 -10.40 9.67 3.10
N SER A 145 -11.33 9.75 2.17
CA SER A 145 -11.94 11.01 1.72
C SER A 145 -12.70 11.76 2.82
N ASP A 146 -13.07 11.09 3.91
CA ASP A 146 -13.74 11.68 5.08
C ASP A 146 -12.75 12.26 6.11
N GLY A 147 -11.49 12.49 5.74
CA GLY A 147 -10.52 13.19 6.56
C GLY A 147 -9.83 12.34 7.63
N LYS A 148 -9.72 11.03 7.42
CA LYS A 148 -8.98 10.13 8.31
C LYS A 148 -7.69 9.67 7.65
N ALA A 149 -6.63 9.51 8.45
CA ALA A 149 -5.39 8.86 8.02
C ALA A 149 -4.72 8.16 9.18
N VAL A 150 -3.88 7.20 8.87
CA VAL A 150 -2.98 6.53 9.80
C VAL A 150 -1.80 5.95 9.01
N ASP A 151 -0.64 5.99 9.59
CA ASP A 151 0.51 5.25 9.12
C ASP A 151 0.67 3.97 9.95
N LEU A 152 0.81 2.83 9.28
CA LEU A 152 0.94 1.52 9.91
C LEU A 152 2.28 0.89 9.52
N GLU A 153 3.21 0.80 10.45
CA GLU A 153 4.40 -0.02 10.32
C GLU A 153 4.05 -1.46 10.69
N ALA A 154 3.80 -2.26 9.68
CA ALA A 154 3.29 -3.61 9.83
C ALA A 154 4.41 -4.64 9.65
N THR A 155 4.79 -5.31 10.74
CA THR A 155 5.85 -6.31 10.81
C THR A 155 5.30 -7.69 11.13
N PRO A 156 6.05 -8.78 10.96
CA PRO A 156 5.66 -10.10 11.47
C PRO A 156 5.48 -10.13 12.99
N GLY A 157 6.16 -9.24 13.73
CA GLY A 157 6.07 -9.15 15.19
C GLY A 157 4.91 -8.30 15.70
N GLY A 158 4.25 -7.51 14.84
CA GLY A 158 3.15 -6.64 15.22
C GLY A 158 2.93 -5.47 14.28
N VAL A 159 1.91 -4.68 14.57
CA VAL A 159 1.58 -3.47 13.81
C VAL A 159 1.68 -2.26 14.75
N PHE A 160 2.50 -1.29 14.35
CA PHE A 160 2.72 -0.05 15.08
C PHE A 160 2.05 1.09 14.32
N GLU A 161 1.41 1.99 15.05
CA GLU A 161 0.58 3.05 14.47
C GLU A 161 1.18 4.42 14.72
N VAL A 162 1.26 5.22 13.67
CA VAL A 162 1.58 6.65 13.77
C VAL A 162 0.35 7.44 13.34
N ALA A 163 -0.24 8.13 14.29
CA ALA A 163 -1.40 9.00 14.04
C ALA A 163 -0.96 10.34 13.45
N PRO A 164 -1.82 10.99 12.65
CA PRO A 164 -1.57 12.36 12.20
C PRO A 164 -1.38 13.33 13.37
N SER A 165 -0.36 14.17 13.27
CA SER A 165 -0.15 15.30 14.17
C SER A 165 -0.45 16.60 13.43
N ARG A 166 -1.29 17.43 13.98
CA ARG A 166 -1.71 18.71 13.35
C ARG A 166 -2.16 18.55 11.89
N GLY A 167 -2.87 17.46 11.60
CA GLY A 167 -3.40 17.19 10.26
C GLY A 167 -2.42 16.62 9.24
N LEU A 168 -1.22 16.22 9.65
CA LEU A 168 -0.19 15.64 8.81
C LEU A 168 0.32 14.34 9.41
N VAL A 169 0.61 13.37 8.56
CA VAL A 169 1.41 12.18 8.88
C VAL A 169 2.31 11.88 7.70
N THR A 170 3.57 11.58 7.97
CA THR A 170 4.58 11.25 6.96
C THR A 170 5.40 10.06 7.40
N HIS A 171 5.89 9.30 6.44
CA HIS A 171 6.82 8.22 6.67
C HIS A 171 7.89 8.22 5.57
N ALA A 172 9.14 8.06 5.96
CA ALA A 172 10.28 7.83 5.07
C ALA A 172 11.09 6.63 5.58
N ASN A 173 11.67 5.88 4.68
CA ASN A 173 12.55 4.75 4.99
C ASN A 173 13.96 4.95 4.44
#